data_b4033794d4d65c167a4570c56c175709
#
_entry.id   b4033794d4d65c167a4570c56c175709
#
_cell.length_a   1.000
_cell.length_b   1.000
_cell.length_c   1.000
_cell.angle_alpha   90.00
_cell.angle_beta   90.00
_cell.angle_gamma   90.00
#
_symmetry.space_group_name_H-M   'P 1'
#
loop_
_entity.id
_entity.type
_entity.pdbx_description
1 polymer ?
#
loop_
_entity_poly.entity_id
_entity_poly.type
_entity_poly.pdbx_seq_one_letter_code
_entity_poly.pdbx_strand_id
1 'polypeptide(L)'
;LETDGLDFCMERLEHRNPSYGVDFADMHLIDIRAELKNFTIDGPVIHTDIGRLAMRERSGFVVEDLAGCLCIANGCIDIREGHIRTAKSNIELPSLSLIGLDWALYKNFVEEVDITAQVVNTTLSSDDIAYFSPKMKDWHLTLTDVNADVSGPVADMSGSLRSVRTGADTKLSVDFAAQGLPDVGKGHFKADISELTTSAADVDRLA
;
A
#
# COMPACT_ATOMS: atom_id res chain seq x y z
N LEU A 1 7.61 21.33 11.53
CA LEU A 1 8.16 20.38 12.48
C LEU A 1 9.08 19.42 11.72
N GLU A 2 10.28 19.24 12.21
CA GLU A 2 11.24 18.30 11.64
C GLU A 2 11.65 17.29 12.70
N THR A 3 11.87 16.04 12.29
CA THR A 3 12.42 15.00 13.17
C THR A 3 13.40 14.13 12.39
N ASP A 4 14.40 13.63 13.09
CA ASP A 4 15.42 12.73 12.53
C ASP A 4 15.70 11.60 13.54
N GLY A 5 15.43 10.37 13.12
CA GLY A 5 15.75 9.16 13.90
C GLY A 5 14.77 8.84 15.02
N LEU A 6 13.46 9.05 14.82
CA LEU A 6 12.44 8.50 15.73
C LEU A 6 12.16 7.03 15.43
N ASP A 7 11.81 6.29 16.47
CA ASP A 7 11.33 4.92 16.36
C ASP A 7 9.89 4.84 16.89
N PHE A 8 9.07 4.04 16.22
CA PHE A 8 7.72 3.72 16.62
C PHE A 8 7.56 2.21 16.73
N CYS A 9 7.01 1.75 17.83
CA CYS A 9 6.76 0.33 18.08
C CYS A 9 5.30 0.12 18.48
N MET A 10 4.64 -0.83 17.80
CA MET A 10 3.31 -1.31 18.12
C MET A 10 3.37 -2.83 18.22
N GLU A 11 3.21 -3.36 19.43
CA GLU A 11 3.20 -4.79 19.69
C GLU A 11 1.82 -5.25 20.15
N ARG A 12 1.38 -6.39 19.63
CA ARG A 12 0.21 -7.10 20.12
C ARG A 12 0.66 -8.25 21.02
N LEU A 13 0.16 -8.29 22.24
CA LEU A 13 0.42 -9.40 23.17
C LEU A 13 -0.04 -10.73 22.55
N GLU A 14 0.77 -11.77 22.70
CA GLU A 14 0.50 -13.15 22.23
C GLU A 14 0.55 -13.33 20.70
N HIS A 15 1.22 -12.46 19.98
CA HIS A 15 1.41 -12.61 18.54
C HIS A 15 2.69 -13.39 18.20
N ARG A 16 2.63 -14.18 17.13
CA ARG A 16 3.79 -14.92 16.61
C ARG A 16 4.24 -14.26 15.30
N ASN A 17 5.42 -13.67 15.32
CA ASN A 17 5.97 -12.99 14.16
C ASN A 17 6.07 -13.91 12.94
N PRO A 18 5.67 -13.42 11.75
CA PRO A 18 5.92 -14.13 10.52
C PRO A 18 7.42 -14.25 10.26
N SER A 19 7.82 -15.27 9.51
CA SER A 19 9.22 -15.47 9.13
C SER A 19 9.71 -14.47 8.08
N TYR A 20 8.80 -13.76 7.44
CA TYR A 20 9.08 -12.79 6.38
C TYR A 20 7.91 -11.80 6.23
N GLY A 21 8.25 -10.54 5.90
CA GLY A 21 7.30 -9.49 5.59
C GLY A 21 6.89 -8.64 6.80
N VAL A 22 6.03 -7.67 6.54
CA VAL A 22 5.47 -6.75 7.54
C VAL A 22 4.44 -7.48 8.38
N ASP A 23 4.56 -7.32 9.69
CA ASP A 23 3.59 -7.82 10.65
C ASP A 23 2.76 -6.66 11.21
N PHE A 24 1.52 -6.54 10.75
CA PHE A 24 0.62 -5.48 11.19
C PHE A 24 0.23 -5.58 12.68
N ALA A 25 0.44 -6.72 13.32
CA ALA A 25 0.18 -6.91 14.74
C ALA A 25 1.40 -6.63 15.64
N ASP A 26 2.58 -6.51 15.02
CA ASP A 26 3.85 -6.23 15.69
C ASP A 26 4.74 -5.38 14.77
N MET A 27 4.36 -4.11 14.61
CA MET A 27 5.00 -3.18 13.68
C MET A 27 6.08 -2.37 14.39
N HIS A 28 7.28 -2.39 13.83
CA HIS A 28 8.41 -1.60 14.29
C HIS A 28 8.93 -0.71 13.16
N LEU A 29 8.59 0.58 13.23
CA LEU A 29 9.12 1.59 12.33
C LEU A 29 10.35 2.24 12.98
N ILE A 30 11.46 2.21 12.27
CA ILE A 30 12.75 2.71 12.73
C ILE A 30 13.31 3.73 11.73
N ASP A 31 14.26 4.54 12.19
CA ASP A 31 14.88 5.59 11.38
C ASP A 31 13.86 6.59 10.78
N ILE A 32 12.78 6.89 11.50
CA ILE A 32 11.73 7.79 11.00
C ILE A 32 12.30 9.20 10.90
N ARG A 33 12.24 9.77 9.70
CA ARG A 33 12.61 11.15 9.38
C ARG A 33 11.40 11.84 8.75
N ALA A 34 10.96 12.94 9.33
CA ALA A 34 9.79 13.64 8.86
C ALA A 34 10.01 15.15 8.80
N GLU A 35 9.53 15.77 7.73
CA GLU A 35 9.36 17.20 7.57
C GLU A 35 7.87 17.49 7.43
N LEU A 36 7.27 18.13 8.44
CA LEU A 36 5.87 18.49 8.47
C LEU A 36 5.70 20.00 8.39
N LYS A 37 4.80 20.46 7.52
CA LYS A 37 4.45 21.88 7.33
C LYS A 37 2.97 22.07 7.62
N ASN A 38 2.58 23.31 7.88
CA ASN A 38 1.17 23.70 8.08
C ASN A 38 0.43 22.83 9.10
N PHE A 39 1.16 22.41 10.14
CA PHE A 39 0.59 21.54 11.17
C PHE A 39 -0.44 22.29 12.00
N THR A 40 -1.67 21.77 12.05
CA THR A 40 -2.79 22.31 12.84
C THR A 40 -3.52 21.21 13.57
N ILE A 41 -4.04 21.55 14.75
CA ILE A 41 -4.94 20.70 15.55
C ILE A 41 -6.20 21.51 15.82
N ASP A 42 -7.34 20.98 15.39
CA ASP A 42 -8.66 21.54 15.66
C ASP A 42 -9.57 20.45 16.27
N GLY A 43 -9.68 20.48 17.59
CA GLY A 43 -10.34 19.42 18.35
C GLY A 43 -9.68 18.05 18.09
N PRO A 44 -10.44 17.05 17.59
CA PRO A 44 -9.90 15.73 17.28
C PRO A 44 -9.22 15.65 15.89
N VAL A 45 -9.19 16.74 15.14
CA VAL A 45 -8.72 16.76 13.76
C VAL A 45 -7.29 17.29 13.69
N ILE A 46 -6.42 16.56 13.01
CA ILE A 46 -5.05 16.94 12.72
C ILE A 46 -4.91 17.11 11.22
N HIS A 47 -4.39 18.26 10.80
CA HIS A 47 -3.98 18.51 9.42
C HIS A 47 -2.49 18.83 9.37
N THR A 48 -1.82 18.32 8.36
CA THR A 48 -0.42 18.68 8.06
C THR A 48 -0.07 18.37 6.62
N ASP A 49 0.82 19.14 6.04
CA ASP A 49 1.49 18.78 4.80
C ASP A 49 2.75 17.99 5.15
N ILE A 50 2.83 16.77 4.67
CA ILE A 50 4.04 15.96 4.74
C ILE A 50 4.92 16.41 3.59
N GLY A 51 5.97 17.18 3.89
CA GLY A 51 6.98 17.58 2.91
C GLY A 51 7.89 16.41 2.56
N ARG A 52 8.19 15.57 3.57
CA ARG A 52 8.92 14.32 3.43
C ARG A 52 8.68 13.44 4.65
N LEU A 53 8.47 12.14 4.42
CA LEU A 53 8.54 11.11 5.45
C LEU A 53 9.31 9.91 4.90
N ALA A 54 10.38 9.54 5.57
CA ALA A 54 11.16 8.34 5.27
C ALA A 54 11.21 7.46 6.52
N MET A 55 11.16 6.13 6.32
CA MET A 55 11.18 5.18 7.42
C MET A 55 11.56 3.78 6.94
N ARG A 56 11.97 2.94 7.87
CA ARG A 56 12.21 1.53 7.66
C ARG A 56 11.37 0.71 8.62
N GLU A 57 10.74 -0.33 8.13
CA GLU A 57 10.09 -1.32 8.96
C GLU A 57 11.09 -2.47 9.29
N ARG A 58 10.96 -3.09 10.44
CA ARG A 58 11.85 -4.15 10.95
C ARG A 58 12.06 -5.32 9.97
N SER A 59 11.04 -5.66 9.17
CA SER A 59 11.13 -6.68 8.12
C SER A 59 12.11 -6.34 7.00
N GLY A 60 12.56 -5.08 6.93
CA GLY A 60 13.40 -4.54 5.89
C GLY A 60 12.66 -3.74 4.81
N PHE A 61 11.34 -3.60 4.89
CA PHE A 61 10.59 -2.70 4.02
C PHE A 61 11.00 -1.25 4.28
N VAL A 62 11.28 -0.51 3.22
CA VAL A 62 11.75 0.88 3.28
C VAL A 62 10.85 1.79 2.49
N VAL A 63 10.34 2.83 3.14
CA VAL A 63 9.78 4.01 2.48
C VAL A 63 10.90 5.05 2.42
N GLU A 64 11.38 5.35 1.22
CA GLU A 64 12.44 6.35 0.99
C GLU A 64 11.88 7.76 1.03
N ASP A 65 10.65 7.93 0.58
CA ASP A 65 9.96 9.19 0.51
C ASP A 65 8.45 8.98 0.48
N LEU A 66 7.75 9.67 1.35
CA LEU A 66 6.30 9.85 1.32
C LEU A 66 6.03 11.33 1.49
N ALA A 67 5.23 11.89 0.62
CA ALA A 67 4.76 13.27 0.68
C ALA A 67 3.25 13.33 0.44
N GLY A 68 2.60 14.42 0.81
CA GLY A 68 1.17 14.64 0.58
C GLY A 68 0.50 15.43 1.70
N CYS A 69 -0.76 15.77 1.50
CA CYS A 69 -1.58 16.45 2.50
C CYS A 69 -2.29 15.40 3.38
N LEU A 70 -1.99 15.40 4.67
CA LEU A 70 -2.52 14.45 5.65
C LEU A 70 -3.61 15.10 6.49
N CYS A 71 -4.73 14.40 6.62
CA CYS A 71 -5.79 14.69 7.59
C CYS A 71 -6.07 13.44 8.43
N ILE A 72 -6.09 13.59 9.75
CA ILE A 72 -6.43 12.53 10.70
C ILE A 72 -7.62 13.00 11.53
N ALA A 73 -8.72 12.25 11.53
CA ALA A 73 -9.92 12.57 12.30
C ALA A 73 -10.78 11.32 12.56
N ASN A 74 -11.24 11.15 13.81
CA ASN A 74 -12.29 10.18 14.16
C ASN A 74 -12.10 8.75 13.58
N GLY A 75 -10.91 8.20 13.70
CA GLY A 75 -10.61 6.87 13.13
C GLY A 75 -10.37 6.88 11.62
N CYS A 76 -10.32 8.04 10.98
CA CYS A 76 -10.04 8.21 9.57
C CYS A 76 -8.64 8.80 9.34
N ILE A 77 -7.92 8.29 8.36
CA ILE A 77 -6.67 8.85 7.86
C ILE A 77 -6.84 9.10 6.37
N ASP A 78 -6.78 10.37 5.97
CA ASP A 78 -6.85 10.78 4.58
C ASP A 78 -5.50 11.34 4.13
N ILE A 79 -5.02 10.88 2.97
CA ILE A 79 -3.89 11.47 2.26
C ILE A 79 -4.37 11.93 0.89
N ARG A 80 -4.04 13.15 0.53
CA ARG A 80 -4.31 13.73 -0.78
C ARG A 80 -3.02 14.20 -1.41
N GLU A 81 -3.00 14.17 -2.76
CA GLU A 81 -1.81 14.57 -3.53
C GLU A 81 -0.57 13.80 -3.05
N GLY A 82 -0.79 12.52 -2.74
CA GLY A 82 0.22 11.65 -2.15
C GLY A 82 1.24 11.15 -3.17
N HIS A 83 2.46 10.97 -2.69
CA HIS A 83 3.54 10.32 -3.42
C HIS A 83 4.27 9.38 -2.47
N ILE A 84 4.49 8.14 -2.90
CA ILE A 84 5.25 7.15 -2.11
C ILE A 84 6.34 6.57 -2.99
N ARG A 85 7.58 6.66 -2.54
CA ARG A 85 8.73 6.02 -3.18
C ARG A 85 9.37 5.01 -2.25
N THR A 86 9.61 3.84 -2.80
CA THR A 86 10.39 2.76 -2.19
C THR A 86 11.64 2.52 -3.06
N ALA A 87 12.43 1.49 -2.74
CA ALA A 87 13.58 1.13 -3.56
C ALA A 87 13.21 0.66 -4.99
N LYS A 88 11.98 0.14 -5.20
CA LYS A 88 11.55 -0.48 -6.46
C LYS A 88 10.22 0.03 -7.00
N SER A 89 9.46 0.75 -6.20
CA SER A 89 8.16 1.29 -6.57
C SER A 89 8.12 2.81 -6.48
N ASN A 90 7.32 3.43 -7.35
CA ASN A 90 7.01 4.84 -7.35
C ASN A 90 5.51 5.00 -7.52
N ILE A 91 4.81 5.44 -6.49
CA ILE A 91 3.36 5.42 -6.40
C ILE A 91 2.85 6.85 -6.34
N GLU A 92 2.12 7.26 -7.36
CA GLU A 92 1.36 8.52 -7.37
C GLU A 92 -0.05 8.23 -6.86
N LEU A 93 -0.42 8.90 -5.78
CA LEU A 93 -1.60 8.62 -4.96
C LEU A 93 -2.46 9.88 -4.81
N PRO A 94 -3.28 10.24 -5.81
CA PRO A 94 -4.17 11.41 -5.73
C PRO A 94 -5.02 11.42 -4.47
N SER A 95 -5.49 10.24 -4.03
CA SER A 95 -6.23 10.08 -2.80
C SER A 95 -6.03 8.71 -2.16
N LEU A 96 -5.96 8.69 -0.85
CA LEU A 96 -6.04 7.51 0.00
C LEU A 96 -6.87 7.86 1.23
N SER A 97 -7.89 7.06 1.52
CA SER A 97 -8.65 7.11 2.77
C SER A 97 -8.58 5.75 3.46
N LEU A 98 -8.20 5.75 4.72
CA LEU A 98 -8.27 4.61 5.63
C LEU A 98 -9.35 4.91 6.65
N ILE A 99 -10.42 4.14 6.68
CA ILE A 99 -11.61 4.41 7.47
C ILE A 99 -11.87 3.27 8.43
N GLY A 100 -11.68 3.53 9.73
CA GLY A 100 -12.16 2.71 10.83
C GLY A 100 -13.30 3.42 11.56
N LEU A 101 -14.22 2.68 12.20
CA LEU A 101 -15.23 3.27 13.07
C LEU A 101 -14.61 3.97 14.28
N ASP A 102 -13.49 3.40 14.76
CA ASP A 102 -12.63 4.00 15.79
C ASP A 102 -11.18 3.51 15.61
N TRP A 103 -10.26 4.05 16.41
CA TRP A 103 -8.83 3.68 16.36
C TRP A 103 -8.56 2.25 16.81
N ALA A 104 -9.45 1.61 17.54
CA ALA A 104 -9.27 0.24 18.01
C ALA A 104 -9.31 -0.76 16.85
N LEU A 105 -10.05 -0.44 15.76
CA LEU A 105 -10.16 -1.30 14.59
C LEU A 105 -8.84 -1.41 13.80
N TYR A 106 -7.95 -0.43 13.94
CA TYR A 106 -6.63 -0.49 13.29
C TYR A 106 -5.76 -1.65 13.81
N LYS A 107 -6.13 -2.28 14.93
CA LYS A 107 -5.50 -3.52 15.40
C LYS A 107 -5.82 -4.72 14.51
N ASN A 108 -6.96 -4.67 13.81
CA ASN A 108 -7.39 -5.67 12.85
C ASN A 108 -7.45 -5.03 11.45
N PHE A 109 -6.40 -4.32 11.08
CA PHE A 109 -6.32 -3.49 9.87
C PHE A 109 -6.78 -4.22 8.60
N VAL A 110 -6.39 -5.48 8.46
CA VAL A 110 -6.68 -6.29 7.27
C VAL A 110 -8.17 -6.52 7.07
N GLU A 111 -8.92 -6.73 8.15
CA GLU A 111 -10.34 -7.11 8.11
C GLU A 111 -11.29 -5.94 8.34
N GLU A 112 -10.85 -4.90 9.11
CA GLU A 112 -11.79 -3.93 9.67
C GLU A 112 -11.53 -2.49 9.25
N VAL A 113 -10.45 -2.20 8.53
CA VAL A 113 -10.18 -0.87 8.00
C VAL A 113 -10.52 -0.81 6.52
N ASP A 114 -11.53 -0.03 6.17
CA ASP A 114 -11.88 0.23 4.78
C ASP A 114 -10.84 1.13 4.13
N ILE A 115 -10.35 0.70 2.98
CA ILE A 115 -9.43 1.45 2.14
C ILE A 115 -10.20 1.97 0.93
N THR A 116 -10.03 3.24 0.62
CA THR A 116 -10.38 3.79 -0.69
C THR A 116 -9.15 4.52 -1.22
N ALA A 117 -8.65 4.09 -2.37
CA ALA A 117 -7.47 4.70 -2.95
C ALA A 117 -7.58 4.86 -4.46
N GLN A 118 -7.06 5.97 -4.94
CA GLN A 118 -6.83 6.22 -6.35
C GLN A 118 -5.32 6.30 -6.60
N VAL A 119 -4.87 5.54 -7.59
CA VAL A 119 -3.46 5.45 -7.99
C VAL A 119 -3.36 5.79 -9.46
N VAL A 120 -2.37 6.59 -9.86
CA VAL A 120 -2.18 7.01 -11.26
C VAL A 120 -0.70 6.93 -11.65
N ASN A 121 -0.44 6.60 -12.91
CA ASN A 121 0.91 6.61 -13.51
C ASN A 121 1.99 5.96 -12.64
N THR A 122 1.63 4.92 -11.91
CA THR A 122 2.45 4.29 -10.89
C THR A 122 3.32 3.18 -11.46
N THR A 123 4.53 3.07 -10.94
CA THR A 123 5.37 1.88 -11.09
C THR A 123 5.33 1.09 -9.77
N LEU A 124 4.99 -0.19 -9.86
CA LEU A 124 4.83 -1.06 -8.70
C LEU A 124 5.61 -2.36 -8.90
N SER A 125 6.46 -2.70 -7.95
CA SER A 125 7.24 -3.95 -7.96
C SER A 125 6.58 -5.01 -7.06
N SER A 126 6.49 -6.24 -7.56
CA SER A 126 6.06 -7.37 -6.73
C SER A 126 7.00 -7.65 -5.57
N ASP A 127 8.27 -7.25 -5.67
CA ASP A 127 9.23 -7.39 -4.56
C ASP A 127 8.87 -6.51 -3.37
N ASP A 128 8.26 -5.33 -3.61
CA ASP A 128 7.74 -4.49 -2.52
C ASP A 128 6.42 -5.04 -1.98
N ILE A 129 5.54 -5.53 -2.86
CA ILE A 129 4.28 -6.18 -2.45
C ILE A 129 4.56 -7.43 -1.63
N ALA A 130 5.64 -8.14 -1.89
CA ALA A 130 6.04 -9.36 -1.18
C ALA A 130 6.23 -9.14 0.32
N TYR A 131 6.58 -7.93 0.77
CA TYR A 131 6.63 -7.61 2.21
C TYR A 131 5.26 -7.71 2.88
N PHE A 132 4.19 -7.51 2.13
CA PHE A 132 2.79 -7.59 2.61
C PHE A 132 2.13 -8.91 2.24
N SER A 133 2.58 -9.57 1.17
CA SER A 133 2.12 -10.87 0.70
C SER A 133 3.31 -11.77 0.36
N PRO A 134 3.86 -12.51 1.35
CA PRO A 134 5.11 -13.27 1.20
C PRO A 134 5.14 -14.30 0.07
N LYS A 135 3.96 -14.77 -0.37
CA LYS A 135 3.84 -15.70 -1.51
C LYS A 135 4.20 -15.08 -2.86
N MET A 136 4.29 -13.76 -2.94
CA MET A 136 4.71 -13.04 -4.15
C MET A 136 6.23 -12.82 -4.23
N LYS A 137 7.00 -13.33 -3.25
CA LYS A 137 8.44 -13.10 -3.14
C LYS A 137 9.25 -13.50 -4.39
N ASP A 138 8.81 -14.54 -5.07
CA ASP A 138 9.55 -15.11 -6.21
C ASP A 138 8.97 -14.66 -7.58
N TRP A 139 8.03 -13.72 -7.59
CA TRP A 139 7.38 -13.29 -8.84
C TRP A 139 8.26 -12.35 -9.67
N HIS A 140 9.02 -11.46 -9.04
CA HIS A 140 9.95 -10.51 -9.68
C HIS A 140 9.34 -9.71 -10.84
N LEU A 141 8.07 -9.31 -10.70
CA LEU A 141 7.34 -8.55 -11.69
C LEU A 141 7.42 -7.05 -11.40
N THR A 142 7.49 -6.27 -12.46
CA THR A 142 7.31 -4.82 -12.39
C THR A 142 6.11 -4.44 -13.24
N LEU A 143 5.16 -3.75 -12.63
CA LEU A 143 4.01 -3.16 -13.29
C LEU A 143 4.30 -1.68 -13.51
N THR A 144 4.04 -1.18 -14.71
CA THR A 144 4.18 0.24 -15.06
C THR A 144 2.86 0.78 -15.59
N ASP A 145 2.74 2.10 -15.66
CA ASP A 145 1.53 2.80 -16.07
C ASP A 145 0.28 2.35 -15.28
N VAL A 146 0.48 1.95 -14.02
CA VAL A 146 -0.62 1.51 -13.16
C VAL A 146 -1.54 2.67 -12.86
N ASN A 147 -2.79 2.54 -13.31
CA ASN A 147 -3.89 3.41 -12.93
C ASN A 147 -4.94 2.53 -12.29
N ALA A 148 -5.27 2.80 -11.04
CA ALA A 148 -6.13 1.94 -10.23
C ALA A 148 -7.05 2.75 -9.34
N ASP A 149 -8.28 2.25 -9.19
CA ASP A 149 -9.19 2.62 -8.12
C ASP A 149 -9.45 1.36 -7.30
N VAL A 150 -9.25 1.42 -5.99
CA VAL A 150 -9.47 0.29 -5.08
C VAL A 150 -10.35 0.69 -3.92
N SER A 151 -11.15 -0.25 -3.42
CA SER A 151 -12.05 -0.05 -2.29
C SER A 151 -12.28 -1.33 -1.49
N GLY A 152 -12.60 -1.19 -0.20
CA GLY A 152 -12.84 -2.26 0.76
C GLY A 152 -11.66 -2.56 1.67
N PRO A 153 -11.87 -3.37 2.71
CA PRO A 153 -10.78 -3.84 3.56
C PRO A 153 -9.83 -4.76 2.77
N VAL A 154 -8.59 -4.90 3.24
CA VAL A 154 -7.60 -5.76 2.55
C VAL A 154 -8.13 -7.18 2.36
N ALA A 155 -8.86 -7.71 3.36
CA ALA A 155 -9.43 -9.06 3.30
C ALA A 155 -10.56 -9.23 2.26
N ASP A 156 -11.21 -8.15 1.83
CA ASP A 156 -12.31 -8.16 0.84
C ASP A 156 -12.25 -6.89 -0.02
N MET A 157 -11.28 -6.85 -0.90
CA MET A 157 -10.95 -5.69 -1.73
C MET A 157 -11.53 -5.84 -3.12
N SER A 158 -12.02 -4.74 -3.67
CA SER A 158 -12.42 -4.64 -5.07
C SER A 158 -11.80 -3.42 -5.73
N GLY A 159 -11.75 -3.42 -7.06
CA GLY A 159 -11.21 -2.27 -7.77
C GLY A 159 -11.12 -2.48 -9.27
N SER A 160 -10.48 -1.50 -9.88
CA SER A 160 -10.18 -1.51 -11.31
C SER A 160 -8.71 -1.22 -11.55
N LEU A 161 -8.12 -1.91 -12.51
CA LEU A 161 -6.81 -1.61 -13.06
C LEU A 161 -7.00 -1.20 -14.51
N ARG A 162 -6.37 -0.11 -14.95
CA ARG A 162 -6.48 0.40 -16.31
C ARG A 162 -5.10 0.59 -16.93
N SER A 163 -4.94 0.04 -18.14
CA SER A 163 -3.73 0.20 -18.96
C SER A 163 -2.42 -0.24 -18.29
N VAL A 164 -2.49 -1.12 -17.31
CA VAL A 164 -1.32 -1.65 -16.61
C VAL A 164 -0.43 -2.42 -17.58
N ARG A 165 0.87 -2.14 -17.54
CA ARG A 165 1.87 -2.80 -18.38
C ARG A 165 2.81 -3.64 -17.56
N THR A 166 3.26 -4.75 -18.16
CA THR A 166 4.37 -5.55 -17.67
C THR A 166 5.12 -6.17 -18.85
N GLY A 167 6.41 -6.35 -18.73
CA GLY A 167 7.23 -6.77 -19.87
C GLY A 167 7.31 -5.69 -20.96
N ALA A 168 7.52 -6.13 -22.21
CA ALA A 168 7.64 -5.23 -23.35
C ALA A 168 6.29 -4.93 -24.02
N ASP A 169 5.43 -5.95 -24.15
CA ASP A 169 4.24 -5.91 -24.99
C ASP A 169 2.94 -6.21 -24.23
N THR A 170 3.01 -6.58 -22.95
CA THR A 170 1.82 -6.93 -22.17
C THR A 170 1.14 -5.68 -21.61
N LYS A 171 -0.15 -5.56 -21.90
CA LYS A 171 -1.05 -4.53 -21.39
C LYS A 171 -2.34 -5.18 -20.91
N LEU A 172 -2.81 -4.75 -19.74
CA LEU A 172 -4.01 -5.30 -19.08
C LEU A 172 -4.90 -4.18 -18.57
N SER A 173 -6.22 -4.36 -18.78
CA SER A 173 -7.25 -3.61 -18.05
C SER A 173 -8.27 -4.60 -17.49
N VAL A 174 -8.55 -4.50 -16.19
CA VAL A 174 -9.35 -5.48 -15.47
C VAL A 174 -10.12 -4.82 -14.32
N ASP A 175 -11.36 -5.25 -14.12
CA ASP A 175 -12.10 -5.03 -12.88
C ASP A 175 -11.98 -6.29 -12.03
N PHE A 176 -11.66 -6.14 -10.75
CA PHE A 176 -11.37 -7.27 -9.88
C PHE A 176 -12.09 -7.20 -8.54
N ALA A 177 -12.31 -8.36 -7.95
CA ALA A 177 -12.64 -8.54 -6.54
C ALA A 177 -11.73 -9.64 -5.97
N ALA A 178 -11.16 -9.38 -4.80
CA ALA A 178 -10.18 -10.24 -4.15
C ALA A 178 -10.55 -10.44 -2.68
N GLN A 179 -10.80 -11.68 -2.29
CA GLN A 179 -11.12 -12.06 -0.92
C GLN A 179 -10.00 -12.93 -0.34
N GLY A 180 -9.69 -12.76 0.94
CA GLY A 180 -8.69 -13.55 1.66
C GLY A 180 -7.25 -13.03 1.54
N LEU A 181 -7.07 -11.78 1.05
CA LEU A 181 -5.76 -11.13 1.09
C LEU A 181 -5.34 -10.88 2.56
N PRO A 182 -4.04 -10.82 2.84
CA PRO A 182 -2.89 -10.91 1.93
C PRO A 182 -2.46 -12.34 1.55
N ASP A 183 -3.17 -13.40 2.01
CA ASP A 183 -2.83 -14.77 1.65
C ASP A 183 -3.36 -15.13 0.24
N VAL A 184 -2.63 -14.70 -0.81
CA VAL A 184 -2.99 -14.96 -2.20
C VAL A 184 -3.18 -16.45 -2.53
N GLY A 185 -2.59 -17.36 -1.74
CA GLY A 185 -2.72 -18.80 -1.98
C GLY A 185 -4.02 -19.40 -1.47
N LYS A 186 -4.77 -18.67 -0.64
CA LYS A 186 -6.10 -19.07 -0.14
C LYS A 186 -7.18 -18.10 -0.60
N GLY A 187 -6.78 -17.02 -1.29
CA GLY A 187 -7.69 -15.99 -1.75
C GLY A 187 -8.66 -16.50 -2.84
N HIS A 188 -9.81 -15.87 -2.91
CA HIS A 188 -10.77 -16.03 -3.99
C HIS A 188 -10.72 -14.77 -4.85
N PHE A 189 -10.47 -14.93 -6.14
CA PHE A 189 -10.30 -13.83 -7.06
C PHE A 189 -11.33 -13.92 -8.18
N LYS A 190 -12.00 -12.80 -8.45
CA LYS A 190 -12.81 -12.58 -9.63
C LYS A 190 -12.16 -11.49 -10.45
N ALA A 191 -12.08 -11.70 -11.77
CA ALA A 191 -11.51 -10.73 -12.69
C ALA A 191 -12.36 -10.67 -13.96
N ASP A 192 -12.80 -9.46 -14.31
CA ASP A 192 -13.49 -9.16 -15.56
C ASP A 192 -12.52 -8.35 -16.44
N ILE A 193 -11.86 -9.04 -17.38
CA ILE A 193 -10.81 -8.47 -18.23
C ILE A 193 -11.46 -7.75 -19.41
N SER A 194 -11.24 -6.43 -19.50
CA SER A 194 -11.75 -5.62 -20.61
C SER A 194 -10.73 -5.44 -21.73
N GLU A 195 -9.44 -5.54 -21.43
CA GLU A 195 -8.34 -5.44 -22.41
C GLU A 195 -7.19 -6.36 -21.96
N LEU A 196 -6.70 -7.18 -22.89
CA LEU A 196 -5.46 -7.92 -22.71
C LEU A 196 -4.73 -8.01 -24.03
N THR A 197 -3.52 -7.46 -24.06
CA THR A 197 -2.56 -7.63 -25.16
C THR A 197 -1.28 -8.19 -24.58
N THR A 198 -0.68 -9.18 -25.23
CA THR A 198 0.59 -9.78 -24.80
C THR A 198 1.32 -10.37 -26.00
N SER A 199 2.60 -10.65 -25.86
CA SER A 199 3.42 -11.35 -26.86
C SER A 199 3.81 -12.74 -26.34
N ALA A 200 4.20 -13.65 -27.24
CA ALA A 200 4.70 -14.95 -26.86
C ALA A 200 5.94 -14.84 -25.95
N ALA A 201 6.80 -13.85 -26.22
CA ALA A 201 8.01 -13.63 -25.42
C ALA A 201 7.69 -13.20 -23.99
N ASP A 202 6.64 -12.40 -23.79
CA ASP A 202 6.21 -11.99 -22.43
C ASP A 202 5.53 -13.16 -21.70
N VAL A 203 4.73 -13.98 -22.42
CA VAL A 203 4.12 -15.19 -21.84
C VAL A 203 5.19 -16.16 -21.36
N ASP A 204 6.22 -16.45 -22.19
CA ASP A 204 7.33 -17.34 -21.83
C ASP A 204 8.13 -16.85 -20.61
N ARG A 205 8.15 -15.54 -20.38
CA ARG A 205 8.82 -14.94 -19.21
C ARG A 205 8.02 -15.08 -17.93
N LEU A 206 6.69 -15.17 -18.03
CA LEU A 206 5.78 -15.27 -16.90
C LEU A 206 5.50 -16.72 -16.49
N ALA A 207 5.84 -17.69 -17.33
CA ALA A 207 5.64 -19.13 -17.11
C ALA A 207 6.81 -19.76 -16.34
#